data_09f0d3e7505e4c692d1feba1aa60a01d
#
_entry.id   09f0d3e7505e4c692d1feba1aa60a01d
#
_cell.length_a   1.000
_cell.length_b   1.000
_cell.length_c   1.000
_cell.angle_alpha   90.00
_cell.angle_beta   90.00
_cell.angle_gamma   90.00
#
_symmetry.space_group_name_H-M   'P 1'
#
loop_
_entity.id
_entity.type
_entity.pdbx_description
1 polymer ?
#
loop_
_entity_poly.entity_id
_entity_poly.type
_entity_poly.pdbx_seq_one_letter_code
_entity_poly.pdbx_strand_id
1 'polypeptide(L)'
;LGMAGAVLAGSLSSPLMAAELDEVVFGTNWYAQAEHGGFYQAKATGLYEKYGLDVSIEMGGPQVNGMQLLVSGKRDFSMGYAVGAVKAVEQGMPVTTVAAAFQGDPQALIAHPHITSLEQIKAEGLPVYIAAFANTTFWPWLKSKYGYTDDMIRPYTFSVAPFLADKDIVQQGYLSSEPFAMEKAGIQPSVFLLADYGYPAYATTIETTDGLIEENPDLVRRFVQASMEGWASYFKDPAPGNALIKEANPEMTDEQIAYGIAKMQEYGLVTGGDAATRGIGVMTDARWAKIHEFMLEAGLVDASLDIHDVYSLDYLPTEPVLP
;
A
#
# COMPACT_ATOMS: atom_id res chain seq x y z
N LEU A 1 6.88 65.51 -50.64
CA LEU A 1 5.78 64.67 -50.07
C LEU A 1 6.25 63.21 -50.01
N GLY A 2 6.68 62.82 -48.87
CA GLY A 2 7.07 61.42 -48.60
C GLY A 2 6.11 60.84 -47.59
N MET A 3 5.44 59.73 -47.96
CA MET A 3 4.58 58.93 -47.06
C MET A 3 5.47 57.84 -46.45
N ALA A 4 5.63 57.90 -45.13
CA ALA A 4 6.23 56.80 -44.35
C ALA A 4 5.13 55.79 -44.00
N GLY A 5 5.23 54.57 -44.55
CA GLY A 5 4.37 53.45 -44.20
C GLY A 5 4.89 52.77 -42.91
N ALA A 6 4.10 52.81 -41.87
CA ALA A 6 4.35 52.05 -40.62
C ALA A 6 3.90 50.59 -40.84
N VAL A 7 4.87 49.65 -40.77
CA VAL A 7 4.61 48.20 -40.73
C VAL A 7 4.32 47.83 -39.28
N LEU A 8 3.05 47.52 -38.99
CA LEU A 8 2.63 46.89 -37.73
C LEU A 8 3.04 45.40 -37.77
N ALA A 9 4.11 45.03 -37.04
CA ALA A 9 4.42 43.63 -36.76
C ALA A 9 3.44 43.10 -35.71
N GLY A 10 2.42 42.35 -36.15
CA GLY A 10 1.50 41.63 -35.29
C GLY A 10 2.21 40.39 -34.70
N SER A 11 2.50 40.43 -33.41
CA SER A 11 2.96 39.25 -32.67
C SER A 11 1.84 38.22 -32.61
N LEU A 12 1.94 37.15 -33.39
CA LEU A 12 1.10 35.98 -33.26
C LEU A 12 1.54 35.23 -32.00
N SER A 13 0.85 35.47 -30.89
CA SER A 13 0.95 34.61 -29.70
C SER A 13 0.27 33.27 -30.04
N SER A 14 1.07 32.26 -30.32
CA SER A 14 0.56 30.88 -30.39
C SER A 14 -0.04 30.54 -29.03
N PRO A 15 -1.25 29.99 -28.94
CA PRO A 15 -1.77 29.47 -27.69
C PRO A 15 -0.85 28.36 -27.24
N LEU A 16 -0.31 28.46 -26.02
CA LEU A 16 0.36 27.36 -25.34
C LEU A 16 -0.72 26.29 -25.16
N MET A 17 -0.71 25.25 -25.99
CA MET A 17 -1.54 24.07 -25.72
C MET A 17 -1.06 23.50 -24.38
N ALA A 18 -1.97 23.43 -23.41
CA ALA A 18 -1.71 22.66 -22.19
C ALA A 18 -1.30 21.24 -22.64
N ALA A 19 -0.19 20.75 -22.16
CA ALA A 19 0.21 19.37 -22.42
C ALA A 19 -0.92 18.46 -21.92
N GLU A 20 -1.34 17.51 -22.76
CA GLU A 20 -2.29 16.47 -22.38
C GLU A 20 -1.67 15.64 -21.25
N LEU A 21 -2.42 15.40 -20.18
CA LEU A 21 -1.95 14.59 -19.06
C LEU A 21 -2.07 13.11 -19.43
N ASP A 22 -1.11 12.31 -19.00
CA ASP A 22 -1.21 10.86 -19.13
C ASP A 22 -2.24 10.32 -18.14
N GLU A 23 -3.26 9.64 -18.65
CA GLU A 23 -4.26 8.97 -17.81
C GLU A 23 -3.63 7.77 -17.09
N VAL A 24 -3.86 7.64 -15.79
CA VAL A 24 -3.35 6.57 -14.94
C VAL A 24 -4.43 6.04 -14.02
N VAL A 25 -4.61 4.73 -13.99
CA VAL A 25 -5.50 4.04 -13.04
C VAL A 25 -4.66 3.36 -11.96
N PHE A 26 -4.78 3.86 -10.74
CA PHE A 26 -4.15 3.26 -9.56
C PHE A 26 -5.17 2.60 -8.65
N GLY A 27 -4.96 1.32 -8.31
CA GLY A 27 -5.82 0.58 -7.40
C GLY A 27 -5.22 0.45 -6.00
N THR A 28 -5.96 0.86 -4.97
CA THR A 28 -5.59 0.54 -3.59
C THR A 28 -5.95 -0.90 -3.26
N ASN A 29 -5.34 -1.46 -2.21
CA ASN A 29 -5.62 -2.83 -1.78
C ASN A 29 -6.87 -2.95 -0.92
N TRP A 30 -7.38 -1.84 -0.38
CA TRP A 30 -8.48 -1.78 0.58
C TRP A 30 -9.36 -0.55 0.34
N TYR A 31 -10.44 -0.41 1.14
CA TYR A 31 -11.25 0.80 1.19
C TYR A 31 -10.39 2.01 1.59
N ALA A 32 -10.75 3.20 1.08
CA ALA A 32 -10.01 4.43 1.36
C ALA A 32 -9.94 4.71 2.86
N GLN A 33 -8.73 4.90 3.36
CA GLN A 33 -8.42 5.17 4.77
C GLN A 33 -7.04 5.84 4.89
N ALA A 34 -6.60 6.19 6.11
CA ALA A 34 -5.36 6.92 6.35
C ALA A 34 -4.12 6.25 5.74
N GLU A 35 -4.08 4.92 5.68
CA GLU A 35 -2.99 4.12 5.10
C GLU A 35 -2.85 4.23 3.58
N HIS A 36 -3.76 4.97 2.94
CA HIS A 36 -3.67 5.36 1.52
C HIS A 36 -3.42 6.87 1.36
N GLY A 37 -3.23 7.57 2.49
CA GLY A 37 -3.27 9.03 2.58
C GLY A 37 -2.31 9.74 1.63
N GLY A 38 -1.10 9.23 1.44
CA GLY A 38 -0.12 9.83 0.53
C GLY A 38 -0.59 9.88 -0.93
N PHE A 39 -1.28 8.84 -1.41
CA PHE A 39 -1.79 8.80 -2.77
C PHE A 39 -2.98 9.76 -2.96
N TYR A 40 -3.92 9.78 -1.99
CA TYR A 40 -5.02 10.74 -2.01
C TYR A 40 -4.53 12.18 -1.85
N GLN A 41 -3.48 12.40 -1.06
CA GLN A 41 -2.84 13.70 -0.91
C GLN A 41 -2.20 14.17 -2.21
N ALA A 42 -1.46 13.29 -2.90
CA ALA A 42 -0.85 13.62 -4.18
C ALA A 42 -1.90 14.07 -5.21
N LYS A 43 -3.05 13.40 -5.24
CA LYS A 43 -4.19 13.78 -6.09
C LYS A 43 -4.79 15.11 -5.62
N ALA A 44 -5.12 15.24 -4.34
CA ALA A 44 -5.81 16.42 -3.81
C ALA A 44 -5.02 17.72 -3.93
N THR A 45 -3.68 17.62 -3.92
CA THR A 45 -2.78 18.78 -3.97
C THR A 45 -2.21 19.06 -5.36
N GLY A 46 -2.66 18.32 -6.39
CA GLY A 46 -2.19 18.51 -7.77
C GLY A 46 -0.76 18.04 -8.01
N LEU A 47 -0.20 17.18 -7.15
CA LEU A 47 1.14 16.65 -7.35
C LEU A 47 1.20 15.72 -8.57
N TYR A 48 0.16 14.92 -8.83
CA TYR A 48 0.12 14.11 -10.04
C TYR A 48 0.09 14.97 -11.30
N GLU A 49 -0.75 16.01 -11.34
CA GLU A 49 -0.84 16.95 -12.45
C GLU A 49 0.47 17.72 -12.66
N LYS A 50 1.17 18.08 -11.58
CA LYS A 50 2.53 18.70 -11.63
C LYS A 50 3.51 17.81 -12.40
N TYR A 51 3.35 16.50 -12.31
CA TYR A 51 4.15 15.50 -13.01
C TYR A 51 3.52 15.02 -14.32
N GLY A 52 2.50 15.72 -14.83
CA GLY A 52 1.87 15.42 -16.11
C GLY A 52 0.97 14.19 -16.10
N LEU A 53 0.40 13.84 -14.96
CA LEU A 53 -0.45 12.64 -14.77
C LEU A 53 -1.87 13.05 -14.36
N ASP A 54 -2.88 12.42 -14.95
CA ASP A 54 -4.27 12.41 -14.46
C ASP A 54 -4.55 11.05 -13.81
N VAL A 55 -4.46 11.01 -12.49
CA VAL A 55 -4.55 9.76 -11.73
C VAL A 55 -5.97 9.53 -11.21
N SER A 56 -6.58 8.43 -11.62
CA SER A 56 -7.79 7.89 -11.00
C SER A 56 -7.42 6.86 -9.91
N ILE A 57 -7.96 7.04 -8.70
CA ILE A 57 -7.73 6.11 -7.59
C ILE A 57 -8.97 5.24 -7.42
N GLU A 58 -8.82 3.93 -7.63
CA GLU A 58 -9.87 2.94 -7.42
C GLU A 58 -9.67 2.23 -6.07
N MET A 59 -10.70 2.23 -5.24
CA MET A 59 -10.66 1.48 -3.99
C MET A 59 -10.64 -0.03 -4.24
N GLY A 60 -9.82 -0.72 -3.44
CA GLY A 60 -9.92 -2.16 -3.26
C GLY A 60 -11.01 -2.57 -2.29
N GLY A 61 -10.83 -3.72 -1.68
CA GLY A 61 -11.74 -4.27 -0.69
C GLY A 61 -11.45 -5.73 -0.41
N PRO A 62 -12.11 -6.34 0.60
CA PRO A 62 -11.77 -7.68 1.09
C PRO A 62 -11.86 -8.80 0.05
N GLN A 63 -12.62 -8.60 -1.02
CA GLN A 63 -12.81 -9.59 -2.10
C GLN A 63 -12.28 -9.11 -3.45
N VAL A 64 -11.55 -7.98 -3.48
CA VAL A 64 -10.96 -7.43 -4.72
C VAL A 64 -9.58 -8.03 -4.92
N ASN A 65 -9.37 -8.67 -6.07
CA ASN A 65 -8.04 -9.17 -6.46
C ASN A 65 -7.31 -8.10 -7.29
N GLY A 66 -6.55 -7.23 -6.61
CA GLY A 66 -5.80 -6.13 -7.23
C GLY A 66 -4.79 -6.62 -8.26
N MET A 67 -4.08 -7.71 -7.98
CA MET A 67 -3.08 -8.31 -8.89
C MET A 67 -3.72 -8.76 -10.20
N GLN A 68 -4.88 -9.39 -10.15
CA GLN A 68 -5.60 -9.81 -11.36
C GLN A 68 -6.06 -8.60 -12.20
N LEU A 69 -6.49 -7.52 -11.55
CA LEU A 69 -6.88 -6.29 -12.24
C LEU A 69 -5.66 -5.61 -12.90
N LEU A 70 -4.50 -5.63 -12.25
CA LEU A 70 -3.25 -5.14 -12.79
C LEU A 70 -2.83 -5.94 -14.04
N VAL A 71 -2.68 -7.25 -13.92
CA VAL A 71 -2.24 -8.12 -15.03
C VAL A 71 -3.21 -8.10 -16.22
N SER A 72 -4.50 -7.88 -15.97
CA SER A 72 -5.50 -7.73 -17.04
C SER A 72 -5.50 -6.37 -17.73
N GLY A 73 -4.63 -5.44 -17.33
CA GLY A 73 -4.54 -4.09 -17.89
C GLY A 73 -5.72 -3.17 -17.52
N LYS A 74 -6.48 -3.51 -16.48
CA LYS A 74 -7.54 -2.63 -15.94
C LYS A 74 -7.00 -1.58 -14.99
N ARG A 75 -5.78 -1.76 -14.53
CA ARG A 75 -5.02 -0.82 -13.71
C ARG A 75 -3.60 -0.74 -14.23
N ASP A 76 -3.02 0.46 -14.16
CA ASP A 76 -1.63 0.70 -14.52
C ASP A 76 -0.71 0.41 -13.33
N PHE A 77 -1.21 0.72 -12.12
CA PHE A 77 -0.54 0.44 -10.87
C PHE A 77 -1.51 -0.16 -9.85
N SER A 78 -0.98 -1.03 -9.00
CA SER A 78 -1.72 -1.57 -7.85
C SER A 78 -0.89 -1.47 -6.59
N MET A 79 -1.57 -1.25 -5.49
CA MET A 79 -0.99 -1.34 -4.15
C MET A 79 -1.00 -2.80 -3.68
N GLY A 80 0.15 -3.27 -3.21
CA GLY A 80 0.30 -4.65 -2.78
C GLY A 80 1.19 -4.83 -1.55
N TYR A 81 1.77 -6.03 -1.48
CA TYR A 81 2.67 -6.48 -0.42
C TYR A 81 3.82 -7.26 -1.02
N ALA A 82 5.04 -7.09 -0.50
CA ALA A 82 6.23 -7.76 -1.02
C ALA A 82 6.08 -9.28 -1.14
N VAL A 83 5.49 -9.93 -0.12
CA VAL A 83 5.25 -11.39 -0.17
C VAL A 83 4.28 -11.76 -1.29
N GLY A 84 3.25 -10.95 -1.51
CA GLY A 84 2.30 -11.14 -2.62
C GLY A 84 2.96 -10.98 -3.99
N ALA A 85 3.83 -9.98 -4.14
CA ALA A 85 4.58 -9.75 -5.38
C ALA A 85 5.52 -10.93 -5.70
N VAL A 86 6.26 -11.43 -4.70
CA VAL A 86 7.09 -12.63 -4.85
C VAL A 86 6.28 -13.82 -5.35
N LYS A 87 5.10 -14.05 -4.75
CA LYS A 87 4.21 -15.15 -5.17
C LYS A 87 3.65 -14.96 -6.58
N ALA A 88 3.35 -13.72 -6.99
CA ALA A 88 2.87 -13.41 -8.33
C ALA A 88 3.95 -13.73 -9.39
N VAL A 89 5.19 -13.28 -9.16
CA VAL A 89 6.32 -13.55 -10.07
C VAL A 89 6.65 -15.04 -10.12
N GLU A 90 6.65 -15.74 -8.98
CA GLU A 90 6.82 -17.20 -8.95
C GLU A 90 5.76 -17.92 -9.80
N GLN A 91 4.56 -17.39 -9.90
CA GLN A 91 3.48 -17.91 -10.75
C GLN A 91 3.57 -17.45 -12.23
N GLY A 92 4.63 -16.75 -12.58
CA GLY A 92 4.88 -16.26 -13.93
C GLY A 92 4.07 -15.02 -14.33
N MET A 93 3.56 -14.26 -13.36
CA MET A 93 2.88 -12.99 -13.65
C MET A 93 3.93 -11.93 -13.99
N PRO A 94 3.76 -11.18 -15.12
CA PRO A 94 4.73 -10.18 -15.57
C PRO A 94 4.53 -8.85 -14.81
N VAL A 95 4.97 -8.82 -13.56
CA VAL A 95 4.79 -7.67 -12.67
C VAL A 95 6.07 -7.36 -11.91
N THR A 96 6.33 -6.08 -11.71
CA THR A 96 7.49 -5.57 -10.99
C THR A 96 7.05 -4.61 -9.87
N THR A 97 7.65 -4.74 -8.68
CA THR A 97 7.53 -3.79 -7.59
C THR A 97 8.49 -2.62 -7.79
N VAL A 98 7.99 -1.40 -7.82
CA VAL A 98 8.78 -0.20 -8.16
C VAL A 98 9.00 0.76 -6.98
N ALA A 99 8.25 0.60 -5.89
CA ALA A 99 8.46 1.33 -4.62
C ALA A 99 7.76 0.62 -3.46
N ALA A 100 8.12 0.95 -2.22
CA ALA A 100 7.46 0.48 -1.01
C ALA A 100 7.22 1.65 -0.05
N ALA A 101 6.00 2.16 -0.02
CA ALA A 101 5.66 3.29 0.85
C ALA A 101 5.79 2.92 2.33
N PHE A 102 5.39 1.70 2.72
CA PHE A 102 5.54 1.23 4.09
C PHE A 102 6.80 0.39 4.25
N GLN A 103 7.68 0.86 5.14
CA GLN A 103 8.90 0.17 5.53
C GLN A 103 8.65 -0.99 6.51
N GLY A 104 7.49 -1.01 7.16
CA GLY A 104 7.01 -2.10 8.01
C GLY A 104 5.59 -2.50 7.63
N ASP A 105 5.29 -3.80 7.70
CA ASP A 105 3.93 -4.28 7.46
C ASP A 105 3.07 -4.06 8.71
N PRO A 106 1.99 -3.26 8.66
CA PRO A 106 1.11 -3.01 9.79
C PRO A 106 0.14 -4.16 10.09
N GLN A 107 0.22 -5.26 9.37
CA GLN A 107 -0.70 -6.39 9.54
C GLN A 107 -0.56 -7.04 10.90
N ALA A 108 -1.68 -7.27 11.52
CA ALA A 108 -1.81 -7.89 12.82
C ALA A 108 -2.93 -8.94 12.85
N LEU A 109 -2.81 -9.90 13.75
CA LEU A 109 -3.97 -10.60 14.27
C LEU A 109 -4.43 -9.87 15.55
N ILE A 110 -5.73 -9.65 15.62
CA ILE A 110 -6.36 -8.90 16.70
C ILE A 110 -7.33 -9.83 17.42
N ALA A 111 -7.19 -9.93 18.73
CA ALA A 111 -7.96 -10.83 19.57
C ALA A 111 -8.48 -10.13 20.83
N HIS A 112 -9.40 -10.76 21.54
CA HIS A 112 -9.81 -10.27 22.84
C HIS A 112 -8.71 -10.38 23.90
N PRO A 113 -8.74 -9.57 24.99
CA PRO A 113 -7.61 -9.43 25.94
C PRO A 113 -7.18 -10.72 26.64
N HIS A 114 -8.06 -11.73 26.72
CA HIS A 114 -7.75 -13.01 27.36
C HIS A 114 -6.87 -13.91 26.47
N ILE A 115 -6.76 -13.59 25.18
CA ILE A 115 -5.87 -14.26 24.22
C ILE A 115 -4.56 -13.49 24.20
N THR A 116 -3.47 -14.16 24.57
CA THR A 116 -2.19 -13.52 24.89
C THR A 116 -1.05 -13.92 23.98
N SER A 117 -1.26 -14.88 23.06
CA SER A 117 -0.24 -15.29 22.10
C SER A 117 -0.83 -15.91 20.82
N LEU A 118 -0.02 -15.93 19.75
CA LEU A 118 -0.35 -16.60 18.49
C LEU A 118 -0.46 -18.13 18.68
N GLU A 119 0.34 -18.71 19.57
CA GLU A 119 0.28 -20.13 19.90
C GLU A 119 -1.05 -20.51 20.57
N GLN A 120 -1.60 -19.64 21.43
CA GLN A 120 -2.88 -19.87 22.08
C GLN A 120 -4.01 -19.92 21.05
N ILE A 121 -4.03 -19.02 20.05
CA ILE A 121 -5.00 -19.01 18.96
C ILE A 121 -5.05 -20.38 18.27
N LYS A 122 -3.87 -20.96 17.99
CA LYS A 122 -3.76 -22.30 17.39
C LYS A 122 -4.19 -23.41 18.34
N ALA A 123 -3.74 -23.37 19.59
CA ALA A 123 -3.99 -24.41 20.57
C ALA A 123 -5.50 -24.56 20.87
N GLU A 124 -6.22 -23.46 20.89
CA GLU A 124 -7.65 -23.42 21.11
C GLU A 124 -8.48 -23.58 19.83
N GLY A 125 -7.84 -23.58 18.64
CA GLY A 125 -8.50 -23.73 17.35
C GLY A 125 -9.49 -22.60 17.04
N LEU A 126 -9.15 -21.37 17.44
CA LEU A 126 -10.04 -20.23 17.32
C LEU A 126 -10.29 -19.86 15.86
N PRO A 127 -11.50 -19.41 15.49
CA PRO A 127 -11.79 -18.92 14.16
C PRO A 127 -11.02 -17.61 13.88
N VAL A 128 -10.33 -17.55 12.73
CA VAL A 128 -9.55 -16.39 12.31
C VAL A 128 -10.18 -15.79 11.06
N TYR A 129 -10.69 -14.57 11.18
CA TYR A 129 -11.33 -13.85 10.09
C TYR A 129 -10.28 -13.13 9.25
N ILE A 130 -10.10 -13.56 8.00
CA ILE A 130 -9.12 -13.00 7.07
C ILE A 130 -9.74 -12.65 5.72
N ALA A 131 -9.20 -11.62 5.06
CA ALA A 131 -9.55 -11.25 3.69
C ALA A 131 -8.87 -12.16 2.67
N ALA A 132 -9.34 -12.13 1.43
CA ALA A 132 -8.87 -13.04 0.39
C ALA A 132 -7.35 -12.97 0.14
N PHE A 133 -6.77 -11.76 0.18
CA PHE A 133 -5.33 -11.56 -0.06
C PHE A 133 -4.44 -12.22 1.01
N ALA A 134 -4.94 -12.41 2.23
CA ALA A 134 -4.18 -13.04 3.29
C ALA A 134 -3.75 -14.48 2.95
N ASN A 135 -4.52 -15.16 2.08
CA ASN A 135 -4.18 -16.51 1.64
C ASN A 135 -2.86 -16.60 0.85
N THR A 136 -2.41 -15.51 0.27
CA THR A 136 -1.15 -15.42 -0.49
C THR A 136 -0.08 -14.57 0.20
N THR A 137 -0.38 -14.00 1.38
CA THR A 137 0.56 -13.17 2.13
C THR A 137 0.92 -13.83 3.46
N PHE A 138 0.33 -13.43 4.57
CA PHE A 138 0.76 -13.87 5.90
C PHE A 138 0.17 -15.22 6.36
N TRP A 139 -0.95 -15.67 5.79
CA TRP A 139 -1.56 -16.93 6.22
C TRP A 139 -0.66 -18.17 6.00
N PRO A 140 0.00 -18.33 4.83
CA PRO A 140 0.97 -19.40 4.63
C PRO A 140 2.11 -19.40 5.66
N TRP A 141 2.57 -18.21 6.07
CA TRP A 141 3.57 -18.08 7.11
C TRP A 141 3.03 -18.52 8.49
N LEU A 142 1.81 -18.13 8.86
CA LEU A 142 1.17 -18.62 10.10
C LEU A 142 1.02 -20.15 10.09
N LYS A 143 0.69 -20.74 8.95
CA LYS A 143 0.65 -22.20 8.77
C LYS A 143 2.03 -22.84 9.00
N SER A 144 3.07 -22.29 8.38
CA SER A 144 4.44 -22.81 8.48
C SER A 144 4.99 -22.67 9.90
N LYS A 145 4.85 -21.48 10.50
CA LYS A 145 5.50 -21.17 11.78
C LYS A 145 4.71 -21.64 13.01
N TYR A 146 3.38 -21.52 12.98
CA TYR A 146 2.51 -21.77 14.14
C TYR A 146 1.58 -22.98 13.95
N GLY A 147 1.61 -23.61 12.76
CA GLY A 147 0.78 -24.77 12.47
C GLY A 147 -0.70 -24.46 12.30
N TYR A 148 -1.07 -23.21 11.94
CA TYR A 148 -2.45 -22.85 11.63
C TYR A 148 -2.98 -23.71 10.49
N THR A 149 -4.30 -23.88 10.41
CA THR A 149 -4.94 -24.74 9.42
C THR A 149 -6.11 -24.01 8.74
N ASP A 150 -6.40 -24.38 7.50
CA ASP A 150 -7.37 -23.65 6.69
C ASP A 150 -8.81 -23.76 7.21
N ASP A 151 -9.12 -24.75 8.05
CA ASP A 151 -10.40 -24.87 8.76
C ASP A 151 -10.64 -23.79 9.82
N MET A 152 -9.58 -23.10 10.27
CA MET A 152 -9.69 -21.92 11.13
C MET A 152 -10.18 -20.68 10.38
N ILE A 153 -10.02 -20.61 9.04
CA ILE A 153 -10.34 -19.43 8.24
C ILE A 153 -11.86 -19.14 8.28
N ARG A 154 -12.17 -17.86 8.48
CA ARG A 154 -13.49 -17.28 8.22
C ARG A 154 -13.33 -16.04 7.35
N PRO A 155 -14.29 -15.74 6.45
CA PRO A 155 -14.20 -14.57 5.59
C PRO A 155 -14.33 -13.27 6.41
N TYR A 156 -13.34 -12.39 6.29
CA TYR A 156 -13.39 -11.05 6.86
C TYR A 156 -14.05 -10.08 5.86
N THR A 157 -15.03 -9.31 6.32
CA THR A 157 -15.86 -8.45 5.49
C THR A 157 -15.76 -6.97 5.86
N PHE A 158 -14.65 -6.56 6.47
CA PHE A 158 -14.45 -5.19 6.97
C PHE A 158 -15.50 -4.79 8.01
N SER A 159 -15.78 -5.68 8.94
CA SER A 159 -16.68 -5.39 10.07
C SER A 159 -16.10 -5.95 11.35
N VAL A 160 -16.04 -5.12 12.37
CA VAL A 160 -15.70 -5.54 13.74
C VAL A 160 -16.90 -6.12 14.50
N ALA A 161 -18.10 -6.08 13.92
CA ALA A 161 -19.30 -6.56 14.60
C ALA A 161 -19.25 -8.04 15.04
N PRO A 162 -18.71 -8.98 14.23
CA PRO A 162 -18.52 -10.35 14.72
C PRO A 162 -17.59 -10.42 15.94
N PHE A 163 -16.47 -9.68 15.90
CA PHE A 163 -15.51 -9.59 17.00
C PHE A 163 -16.14 -9.04 18.28
N LEU A 164 -16.98 -8.00 18.17
CA LEU A 164 -17.68 -7.43 19.33
C LEU A 164 -18.74 -8.38 19.92
N ALA A 165 -19.31 -9.25 19.09
CA ALA A 165 -20.36 -10.19 19.51
C ALA A 165 -19.82 -11.48 20.14
N ASP A 166 -18.62 -11.92 19.74
CA ASP A 166 -18.01 -13.17 20.18
C ASP A 166 -16.54 -12.95 20.53
N LYS A 167 -16.21 -13.18 21.80
CA LYS A 167 -14.85 -12.95 22.34
C LYS A 167 -13.82 -14.04 21.98
N ASP A 168 -14.27 -15.14 21.39
CA ASP A 168 -13.38 -16.21 20.94
C ASP A 168 -12.99 -16.06 19.44
N ILE A 169 -13.37 -14.94 18.82
CA ILE A 169 -12.99 -14.58 17.46
C ILE A 169 -11.62 -13.87 17.46
N VAL A 170 -10.82 -14.24 16.47
CA VAL A 170 -9.61 -13.52 16.06
C VAL A 170 -9.84 -12.95 14.66
N GLN A 171 -9.40 -11.75 14.39
CA GLN A 171 -9.48 -11.18 13.04
C GLN A 171 -8.16 -10.55 12.61
N GLN A 172 -7.93 -10.51 11.30
CA GLN A 172 -6.89 -9.66 10.75
C GLN A 172 -7.24 -8.19 10.92
N GLY A 173 -6.25 -7.35 10.87
CA GLY A 173 -6.39 -5.91 10.77
C GLY A 173 -5.04 -5.24 10.64
N TYR A 174 -5.07 -3.94 10.45
CA TYR A 174 -3.91 -3.10 10.61
C TYR A 174 -3.89 -2.54 12.02
N LEU A 175 -2.73 -2.51 12.65
CA LEU A 175 -2.57 -1.88 13.97
C LEU A 175 -3.04 -0.42 13.99
N SER A 176 -3.07 0.22 12.83
CA SER A 176 -3.49 1.61 12.62
C SER A 176 -4.97 1.79 12.28
N SER A 177 -5.75 0.72 12.18
CA SER A 177 -7.16 0.79 11.74
C SER A 177 -8.14 0.10 12.69
N GLU A 178 -8.25 -1.22 12.66
CA GLU A 178 -9.27 -1.99 13.37
C GLU A 178 -9.29 -1.82 14.89
N PRO A 179 -8.13 -1.69 15.60
CA PRO A 179 -8.14 -1.51 17.05
C PRO A 179 -8.93 -0.29 17.51
N PHE A 180 -8.97 0.80 16.71
CA PHE A 180 -9.75 1.99 17.03
C PHE A 180 -11.23 1.70 17.28
N ALA A 181 -11.86 0.93 16.39
CA ALA A 181 -13.28 0.60 16.53
C ALA A 181 -13.56 -0.29 17.75
N MET A 182 -12.62 -1.17 18.11
CA MET A 182 -12.70 -2.04 19.28
C MET A 182 -12.53 -1.24 20.57
N GLU A 183 -11.54 -0.35 20.61
CA GLU A 183 -11.28 0.57 21.74
C GLU A 183 -12.50 1.49 21.97
N LYS A 184 -13.09 2.02 20.90
CA LYS A 184 -14.30 2.85 20.96
C LYS A 184 -15.51 2.08 21.51
N ALA A 185 -15.56 0.76 21.29
CA ALA A 185 -16.55 -0.14 21.88
C ALA A 185 -16.20 -0.57 23.33
N GLY A 186 -15.11 -0.08 23.91
CA GLY A 186 -14.69 -0.36 25.28
C GLY A 186 -13.87 -1.65 25.43
N ILE A 187 -13.39 -2.22 24.35
CA ILE A 187 -12.52 -3.40 24.36
C ILE A 187 -11.07 -2.93 24.12
N GLN A 188 -10.16 -3.33 25.03
CA GLN A 188 -8.71 -3.18 24.80
C GLN A 188 -8.20 -4.46 24.15
N PRO A 189 -8.06 -4.53 22.80
CA PRO A 189 -7.71 -5.77 22.15
C PRO A 189 -6.26 -6.15 22.36
N SER A 190 -5.95 -7.45 22.31
CA SER A 190 -4.59 -7.94 22.07
C SER A 190 -4.28 -7.79 20.59
N VAL A 191 -3.24 -7.02 20.26
CA VAL A 191 -2.79 -6.77 18.88
C VAL A 191 -1.47 -7.49 18.68
N PHE A 192 -1.45 -8.53 17.86
CA PHE A 192 -0.25 -9.27 17.49
C PHE A 192 0.26 -8.76 16.15
N LEU A 193 1.11 -7.71 16.18
CA LEU A 193 1.74 -7.17 14.99
C LEU A 193 2.69 -8.23 14.40
N LEU A 194 2.39 -8.73 13.20
CA LEU A 194 3.11 -9.88 12.63
C LEU A 194 4.61 -9.61 12.43
N ALA A 195 4.98 -8.36 12.20
CA ALA A 195 6.37 -7.93 12.09
C ALA A 195 7.17 -8.20 13.37
N ASP A 196 6.56 -8.06 14.57
CA ASP A 196 7.21 -8.34 15.86
C ASP A 196 7.49 -9.83 16.05
N TYR A 197 6.77 -10.67 15.31
CA TYR A 197 6.92 -12.11 15.33
C TYR A 197 7.79 -12.67 14.19
N GLY A 198 8.45 -11.77 13.44
CA GLY A 198 9.38 -12.12 12.38
C GLY A 198 8.77 -12.25 10.99
N TYR A 199 7.70 -11.49 10.69
CA TYR A 199 7.18 -11.30 9.34
C TYR A 199 7.77 -10.01 8.74
N PRO A 200 8.83 -10.06 7.90
CA PRO A 200 9.70 -8.92 7.62
C PRO A 200 9.29 -8.10 6.38
N ALA A 201 8.08 -8.24 5.88
CA ALA A 201 7.69 -7.75 4.56
C ALA A 201 7.61 -6.21 4.47
N TYR A 202 7.90 -5.67 3.28
CA TYR A 202 7.39 -4.37 2.87
C TYR A 202 5.88 -4.47 2.65
N ALA A 203 5.17 -3.40 2.97
CA ALA A 203 3.75 -3.23 2.66
C ALA A 203 3.50 -1.94 1.89
N THR A 204 2.28 -1.75 1.41
CA THR A 204 1.94 -0.61 0.56
C THR A 204 2.97 -0.44 -0.55
N THR A 205 3.33 -1.59 -1.15
CA THR A 205 4.17 -1.62 -2.34
C THR A 205 3.41 -1.05 -3.53
N ILE A 206 4.13 -0.43 -4.46
CA ILE A 206 3.59 -0.03 -5.77
C ILE A 206 4.04 -1.06 -6.78
N GLU A 207 3.10 -1.72 -7.40
CA GLU A 207 3.29 -2.76 -8.39
C GLU A 207 2.76 -2.30 -9.74
N THR A 208 3.49 -2.61 -10.80
CA THR A 208 3.08 -2.35 -12.19
C THR A 208 3.44 -3.53 -13.08
N THR A 209 3.00 -3.54 -14.34
CA THR A 209 3.34 -4.60 -15.28
C THR A 209 4.69 -4.33 -15.96
N ASP A 210 5.40 -5.41 -16.32
CA ASP A 210 6.64 -5.31 -17.10
C ASP A 210 6.37 -4.61 -18.44
N GLY A 211 5.18 -4.85 -19.03
CA GLY A 211 4.77 -4.17 -20.27
C GLY A 211 4.70 -2.66 -20.14
N LEU A 212 4.11 -2.11 -19.05
CA LEU A 212 4.10 -0.67 -18.83
C LEU A 212 5.50 -0.10 -18.60
N ILE A 213 6.36 -0.85 -17.92
CA ILE A 213 7.77 -0.49 -17.72
C ILE A 213 8.51 -0.39 -19.07
N GLU A 214 8.28 -1.34 -19.97
CA GLU A 214 8.91 -1.34 -21.31
C GLU A 214 8.37 -0.22 -22.20
N GLU A 215 7.05 0.01 -22.17
CA GLU A 215 6.37 0.99 -23.04
C GLU A 215 6.59 2.43 -22.56
N ASN A 216 6.52 2.70 -21.26
CA ASN A 216 6.60 4.05 -20.70
C ASN A 216 7.30 4.10 -19.33
N PRO A 217 8.62 3.85 -19.27
CA PRO A 217 9.38 3.87 -18.01
C PRO A 217 9.40 5.26 -17.34
N ASP A 218 9.20 6.34 -18.11
CA ASP A 218 9.12 7.70 -17.58
C ASP A 218 7.82 7.92 -16.79
N LEU A 219 6.70 7.43 -17.29
CA LEU A 219 5.42 7.48 -16.57
C LEU A 219 5.53 6.79 -15.20
N VAL A 220 6.19 5.62 -15.15
CA VAL A 220 6.41 4.89 -13.90
C VAL A 220 7.21 5.73 -12.90
N ARG A 221 8.30 6.38 -13.33
CA ARG A 221 9.10 7.27 -12.46
C ARG A 221 8.28 8.46 -11.95
N ARG A 222 7.53 9.12 -12.83
CA ARG A 222 6.70 10.26 -12.47
C ARG A 222 5.62 9.89 -11.46
N PHE A 223 4.97 8.75 -11.64
CA PHE A 223 3.95 8.25 -10.70
C PHE A 223 4.55 7.95 -9.32
N VAL A 224 5.69 7.25 -9.26
CA VAL A 224 6.39 6.95 -8.00
C VAL A 224 6.82 8.25 -7.31
N GLN A 225 7.47 9.18 -8.04
CA GLN A 225 7.93 10.46 -7.49
C GLN A 225 6.77 11.25 -6.87
N ALA A 226 5.68 11.45 -7.62
CA ALA A 226 4.51 12.19 -7.15
C ALA A 226 3.85 11.53 -5.92
N SER A 227 3.79 10.19 -5.92
CA SER A 227 3.24 9.43 -4.80
C SER A 227 4.07 9.59 -3.53
N MET A 228 5.39 9.55 -3.62
CA MET A 228 6.27 9.73 -2.46
C MET A 228 6.25 11.17 -1.94
N GLU A 229 6.20 12.18 -2.81
CA GLU A 229 5.96 13.58 -2.41
C GLU A 229 4.58 13.72 -1.73
N GLY A 230 3.58 13.00 -2.21
CA GLY A 230 2.26 12.94 -1.59
C GLY A 230 2.32 12.43 -0.14
N TRP A 231 3.07 11.39 0.14
CA TRP A 231 3.27 10.89 1.50
C TRP A 231 3.98 11.91 2.41
N ALA A 232 5.05 12.54 1.93
CA ALA A 232 5.73 13.60 2.67
C ALA A 232 4.81 14.79 2.95
N SER A 233 3.95 15.18 2.00
CA SER A 233 2.94 16.23 2.15
C SER A 233 1.84 15.84 3.14
N TYR A 234 1.39 14.57 3.10
CA TYR A 234 0.31 14.07 3.94
C TYR A 234 0.63 14.17 5.44
N PHE A 235 1.85 13.86 5.85
CA PHE A 235 2.25 13.98 7.25
C PHE A 235 2.47 15.43 7.72
N LYS A 236 2.58 16.40 6.80
CA LYS A 236 2.69 17.83 7.12
C LYS A 236 1.30 18.48 7.26
N ASP A 237 0.41 18.21 6.33
CA ASP A 237 -0.97 18.69 6.32
C ASP A 237 -1.87 17.65 5.64
N PRO A 238 -2.50 16.74 6.38
CA PRO A 238 -3.31 15.67 5.82
C PRO A 238 -4.70 16.11 5.33
N ALA A 239 -5.10 17.37 5.59
CA ALA A 239 -6.48 17.81 5.35
C ALA A 239 -6.96 17.63 3.91
N PRO A 240 -6.17 17.96 2.85
CA PRO A 240 -6.60 17.74 1.47
C PRO A 240 -6.83 16.26 1.14
N GLY A 241 -5.90 15.38 1.51
CA GLY A 241 -6.02 13.93 1.30
C GLY A 241 -7.17 13.32 2.06
N ASN A 242 -7.36 13.73 3.32
CA ASN A 242 -8.47 13.26 4.17
C ASN A 242 -9.85 13.62 3.59
N ALA A 243 -9.97 14.77 2.93
CA ALA A 243 -11.22 15.14 2.25
C ALA A 243 -11.58 14.14 1.15
N LEU A 244 -10.62 13.77 0.29
CA LEU A 244 -10.83 12.77 -0.75
C LEU A 244 -11.04 11.36 -0.21
N ILE A 245 -10.36 10.99 0.88
CA ILE A 245 -10.58 9.70 1.55
C ILE A 245 -12.03 9.59 2.01
N LYS A 246 -12.57 10.63 2.66
CA LYS A 246 -13.97 10.64 3.12
C LYS A 246 -14.99 10.71 1.97
N GLU A 247 -14.64 11.33 0.85
CA GLU A 247 -15.47 11.30 -0.36
C GLU A 247 -15.53 9.88 -0.94
N ALA A 248 -14.39 9.19 -1.03
CA ALA A 248 -14.30 7.83 -1.54
C ALA A 248 -14.90 6.79 -0.58
N ASN A 249 -14.73 6.99 0.72
CA ASN A 249 -15.24 6.10 1.77
C ASN A 249 -15.97 6.91 2.87
N PRO A 250 -17.28 7.15 2.73
CA PRO A 250 -18.07 7.91 3.71
C PRO A 250 -18.14 7.30 5.11
N GLU A 251 -17.75 6.04 5.29
CA GLU A 251 -17.69 5.39 6.60
C GLU A 251 -16.48 5.85 7.43
N MET A 252 -15.46 6.49 6.80
CA MET A 252 -14.29 7.02 7.51
C MET A 252 -14.62 8.29 8.30
N THR A 253 -14.41 8.23 9.59
CA THR A 253 -14.52 9.40 10.49
C THR A 253 -13.19 10.13 10.63
N ASP A 254 -13.23 11.42 10.95
CA ASP A 254 -12.01 12.20 11.22
C ASP A 254 -11.20 11.61 12.38
N GLU A 255 -11.88 11.05 13.39
CA GLU A 255 -11.24 10.41 14.54
C GLU A 255 -10.48 9.14 14.15
N GLN A 256 -11.06 8.32 13.28
CA GLN A 256 -10.39 7.10 12.80
C GLN A 256 -9.20 7.43 11.89
N ILE A 257 -9.34 8.42 11.01
CA ILE A 257 -8.25 8.89 10.17
C ILE A 257 -7.10 9.43 11.04
N ALA A 258 -7.42 10.25 12.06
CA ALA A 258 -6.42 10.79 12.97
C ALA A 258 -5.70 9.69 13.77
N TYR A 259 -6.44 8.66 14.21
CA TYR A 259 -5.85 7.47 14.84
C TYR A 259 -4.87 6.77 13.91
N GLY A 260 -5.26 6.50 12.67
CA GLY A 260 -4.40 5.86 11.66
C GLY A 260 -3.12 6.65 11.40
N ILE A 261 -3.23 7.97 11.21
CA ILE A 261 -2.06 8.85 11.03
C ILE A 261 -1.12 8.77 12.23
N ALA A 262 -1.68 8.88 13.46
CA ALA A 262 -0.89 8.83 14.69
C ALA A 262 -0.14 7.49 14.81
N LYS A 263 -0.81 6.37 14.53
CA LYS A 263 -0.19 5.04 14.56
C LYS A 263 0.88 4.85 13.49
N MET A 264 0.64 5.31 12.26
CA MET A 264 1.67 5.27 11.21
C MET A 264 2.93 6.04 11.61
N GLN A 265 2.78 7.19 12.27
CA GLN A 265 3.91 7.98 12.76
C GLN A 265 4.58 7.32 13.98
N GLU A 266 3.80 6.83 14.95
CA GLU A 266 4.30 6.16 16.16
C GLU A 266 5.20 4.96 15.81
N TYR A 267 4.77 4.16 14.85
CA TYR A 267 5.50 2.96 14.40
C TYR A 267 6.47 3.22 13.25
N GLY A 268 6.56 4.45 12.77
CA GLY A 268 7.46 4.82 11.67
C GLY A 268 7.19 4.01 10.40
N LEU A 269 5.93 3.68 10.10
CA LEU A 269 5.61 2.78 8.99
C LEU A 269 6.09 3.31 7.64
N VAL A 270 5.96 4.62 7.41
CA VAL A 270 6.35 5.28 6.16
C VAL A 270 7.73 5.94 6.27
N THR A 271 8.01 6.54 7.43
CA THR A 271 9.15 7.44 7.63
C THR A 271 10.29 6.80 8.41
N GLY A 272 10.09 5.60 8.92
CA GLY A 272 11.10 4.86 9.69
C GLY A 272 12.01 3.99 8.82
N GLY A 273 12.85 3.17 9.47
CA GLY A 273 13.76 2.27 8.77
C GLY A 273 14.68 2.98 7.78
N ASP A 274 14.82 2.40 6.59
CA ASP A 274 15.64 2.97 5.51
C ASP A 274 15.09 4.32 5.01
N ALA A 275 13.79 4.55 5.10
CA ALA A 275 13.17 5.79 4.63
C ALA A 275 13.61 7.03 5.41
N ALA A 276 13.99 6.89 6.68
CA ALA A 276 14.45 8.01 7.50
C ALA A 276 15.69 8.72 6.93
N THR A 277 16.51 8.02 6.18
CA THR A 277 17.77 8.56 5.60
C THR A 277 17.83 8.51 4.09
N ARG A 278 17.08 7.59 3.47
CA ARG A 278 17.14 7.34 2.02
C ARG A 278 15.88 7.80 1.27
N GLY A 279 14.88 8.28 2.00
CA GLY A 279 13.62 8.80 1.46
C GLY A 279 12.46 7.82 1.48
N ILE A 280 11.27 8.38 1.53
CA ILE A 280 10.00 7.64 1.49
C ILE A 280 9.93 6.82 0.19
N GLY A 281 9.42 5.60 0.29
CA GLY A 281 9.28 4.69 -0.85
C GLY A 281 10.50 3.83 -1.16
N VAL A 282 11.62 4.07 -0.46
CA VAL A 282 12.87 3.34 -0.71
C VAL A 282 12.72 1.83 -0.52
N MET A 283 13.36 1.11 -1.41
CA MET A 283 13.61 -0.33 -1.30
C MET A 283 15.12 -0.58 -1.37
N THR A 284 15.57 -1.72 -0.85
CA THR A 284 16.97 -2.11 -0.87
C THR A 284 17.13 -3.59 -1.19
N ASP A 285 18.19 -3.95 -1.94
CA ASP A 285 18.53 -5.35 -2.23
C ASP A 285 18.69 -6.16 -0.93
N ALA A 286 19.31 -5.56 0.09
CA ALA A 286 19.50 -6.22 1.40
C ALA A 286 18.17 -6.56 2.08
N ARG A 287 17.14 -5.73 1.94
CA ARG A 287 15.82 -6.01 2.50
C ARG A 287 15.07 -7.05 1.69
N TRP A 288 15.13 -6.98 0.35
CA TRP A 288 14.54 -8.00 -0.52
C TRP A 288 15.20 -9.36 -0.33
N ALA A 289 16.53 -9.42 -0.16
CA ALA A 289 17.23 -10.66 0.17
C ALA A 289 16.74 -11.29 1.50
N LYS A 290 16.49 -10.47 2.53
CA LYS A 290 15.92 -10.95 3.81
C LYS A 290 14.47 -11.47 3.66
N ILE A 291 13.66 -10.80 2.85
CA ILE A 291 12.29 -11.26 2.55
C ILE A 291 12.35 -12.61 1.82
N HIS A 292 13.25 -12.76 0.85
CA HIS A 292 13.44 -14.00 0.12
C HIS A 292 13.93 -15.14 1.02
N GLU A 293 14.96 -14.90 1.84
CA GLU A 293 15.47 -15.86 2.82
C GLU A 293 14.36 -16.34 3.76
N PHE A 294 13.59 -15.39 4.33
CA PHE A 294 12.43 -15.70 5.15
C PHE A 294 11.40 -16.58 4.42
N MET A 295 11.08 -16.27 3.16
CA MET A 295 10.11 -17.06 2.38
C MET A 295 10.62 -18.46 2.05
N LEU A 296 11.93 -18.60 1.77
CA LEU A 296 12.59 -19.90 1.56
C LEU A 296 12.55 -20.75 2.83
N GLU A 297 12.93 -20.18 3.98
CA GLU A 297 12.92 -20.88 5.28
C GLU A 297 11.52 -21.32 5.69
N ALA A 298 10.50 -20.50 5.38
CA ALA A 298 9.11 -20.81 5.64
C ALA A 298 8.50 -21.78 4.62
N GLY A 299 9.21 -22.14 3.54
CA GLY A 299 8.71 -22.99 2.46
C GLY A 299 7.60 -22.30 1.63
N LEU A 300 7.67 -20.98 1.53
CA LEU A 300 6.66 -20.18 0.84
C LEU A 300 7.00 -19.89 -0.62
N VAL A 301 8.24 -20.10 -1.02
CA VAL A 301 8.74 -19.84 -2.39
C VAL A 301 9.71 -20.94 -2.80
N ASP A 302 9.78 -21.23 -4.11
CA ASP A 302 10.75 -22.16 -4.68
C ASP A 302 12.14 -21.51 -4.76
N ALA A 303 13.18 -22.30 -4.46
CA ALA A 303 14.56 -21.84 -4.47
C ALA A 303 15.09 -21.45 -5.88
N SER A 304 14.35 -21.77 -6.93
CA SER A 304 14.70 -21.38 -8.30
C SER A 304 14.31 -19.94 -8.66
N LEU A 305 13.47 -19.27 -7.83
CA LEU A 305 13.10 -17.89 -8.06
C LEU A 305 14.30 -16.97 -7.86
N ASP A 306 14.64 -16.15 -8.85
CA ASP A 306 15.52 -15.01 -8.64
C ASP A 306 14.71 -13.83 -8.05
N ILE A 307 15.06 -13.41 -6.85
CA ILE A 307 14.36 -12.30 -6.18
C ILE A 307 14.48 -10.98 -6.95
N HIS A 308 15.52 -10.82 -7.79
CA HIS A 308 15.71 -9.62 -8.61
C HIS A 308 14.68 -9.48 -9.74
N ASP A 309 13.95 -10.56 -10.08
CA ASP A 309 12.84 -10.50 -11.01
C ASP A 309 11.57 -9.86 -10.40
N VAL A 310 11.53 -9.66 -9.07
CA VAL A 310 10.35 -9.18 -8.35
C VAL A 310 10.28 -7.67 -8.25
N TYR A 311 11.42 -6.98 -8.26
CA TYR A 311 11.49 -5.55 -8.00
C TYR A 311 12.52 -4.85 -8.88
N SER A 312 12.34 -3.53 -9.00
CA SER A 312 13.35 -2.65 -9.61
C SER A 312 13.56 -1.41 -8.75
N LEU A 313 14.83 -1.05 -8.55
CA LEU A 313 15.20 0.18 -7.84
C LEU A 313 15.31 1.39 -8.77
N ASP A 314 15.22 1.19 -10.09
CA ASP A 314 15.43 2.22 -11.12
C ASP A 314 14.32 3.29 -11.15
N TYR A 315 13.19 3.03 -10.50
CA TYR A 315 12.00 3.90 -10.47
C TYR A 315 11.86 4.67 -9.18
N LEU A 316 12.75 4.46 -8.22
CA LEU A 316 12.77 5.22 -6.97
C LEU A 316 13.12 6.71 -7.25
N PRO A 317 12.64 7.64 -6.40
CA PRO A 317 12.97 9.06 -6.54
C PRO A 317 14.48 9.29 -6.65
N THR A 318 14.90 10.04 -7.68
CA THR A 318 16.31 10.36 -7.89
C THR A 318 16.88 11.20 -6.74
N GLU A 319 16.07 12.17 -6.27
CA GLU A 319 16.35 12.93 -5.06
C GLU A 319 15.50 12.35 -3.93
N PRO A 320 16.08 11.96 -2.78
CA PRO A 320 15.34 11.40 -1.68
C PRO A 320 14.20 12.32 -1.21
N VAL A 321 12.98 11.80 -1.19
CA VAL A 321 11.84 12.48 -0.57
C VAL A 321 11.90 12.23 0.93
N LEU A 322 12.59 13.10 1.65
CA LEU A 322 12.77 12.96 3.10
C LEU A 322 11.47 13.27 3.86
N PRO A 323 11.25 12.60 5.02
CA PRO A 323 10.09 12.82 5.88
C PRO A 323 9.91 14.25 6.37
#